data_231ad0988e5f8d11bef46369cc76be24
#
_entry.id   231ad0988e5f8d11bef46369cc76be24
#
_cell.length_a   1.000
_cell.length_b   1.000
_cell.length_c   1.000
_cell.angle_alpha   90.00
_cell.angle_beta   90.00
_cell.angle_gamma   90.00
#
_symmetry.space_group_name_H-M   'P 1'
#
loop_
_entity.id
_entity.type
_entity.pdbx_description
1 polymer ?
#
loop_
_entity_poly.entity_id
_entity_poly.type
_entity_poly.pdbx_seq_one_letter_code
_entity_poly.pdbx_strand_id
1 'polypeptide(L)'
;GKQVVLKQIHHEPCDYYSFGNKIEAERRDYERLRGAGIRIPEMIAIDTEAEQVVKEYIEGPTIFEMIRDGASAETYLPQAREMADRAKAAGLNIDYFPTNFVARDGLIWYVDYECNDYMDEWSFGNWGIRYWSRTPEFEAYLKEHSGGKQESAE
;
A
#
# COMPACT_ATOMS: atom_id res chain seq x y z
N GLY A 1 -4.53 23.64 -5.10
CA GLY A 1 -3.29 22.93 -5.22
C GLY A 1 -3.42 21.45 -4.88
N LYS A 2 -2.39 20.68 -5.16
CA LYS A 2 -2.38 19.27 -4.81
C LYS A 2 -2.25 19.08 -3.30
N GLN A 3 -3.00 18.13 -2.79
CA GLN A 3 -2.80 17.69 -1.42
C GLN A 3 -1.59 16.78 -1.35
N VAL A 4 -0.85 16.85 -0.26
CA VAL A 4 0.37 16.07 -0.10
C VAL A 4 0.38 15.38 1.26
N VAL A 5 1.16 14.29 1.34
CA VAL A 5 1.42 13.58 2.58
C VAL A 5 2.89 13.76 2.92
N LEU A 6 3.16 14.17 4.14
CA LEU A 6 4.52 14.26 4.65
C LEU A 6 4.78 13.02 5.49
N LYS A 7 5.74 12.20 5.04
CA LYS A 7 6.15 11.02 5.76
C LYS A 7 7.45 11.31 6.49
N GLN A 8 7.41 11.27 7.82
CA GLN A 8 8.60 11.42 8.64
C GLN A 8 9.22 10.04 8.83
N ILE A 9 10.49 9.92 8.49
CA ILE A 9 11.21 8.67 8.71
C ILE A 9 11.56 8.57 10.18
N HIS A 10 11.18 7.46 10.80
CA HIS A 10 11.46 7.19 12.19
C HIS A 10 12.53 6.10 12.29
N HIS A 11 13.42 6.25 13.24
CA HIS A 11 14.42 5.22 13.51
C HIS A 11 14.75 5.20 14.99
N GLU A 12 15.07 4.00 15.48
CA GLU A 12 15.50 3.84 16.85
C GLU A 12 16.95 4.28 16.98
N PRO A 13 17.41 4.65 18.19
CA PRO A 13 18.82 5.02 18.37
C PRO A 13 19.80 3.97 17.89
N CYS A 14 19.43 2.69 17.97
CA CYS A 14 20.27 1.60 17.48
C CYS A 14 20.23 1.45 15.97
N ASP A 15 19.31 2.11 15.29
CA ASP A 15 19.11 2.01 13.85
C ASP A 15 19.77 3.13 13.06
N TYR A 16 20.61 3.88 13.71
CA TYR A 16 21.17 5.04 13.07
C TYR A 16 21.95 4.70 11.78
N TYR A 17 22.49 3.49 11.68
CA TYR A 17 23.12 3.03 10.45
C TYR A 17 22.14 2.77 9.32
N SER A 18 20.89 2.48 9.64
CA SER A 18 19.89 2.16 8.62
C SER A 18 19.14 3.39 8.12
N PHE A 19 19.39 4.55 8.70
CA PHE A 19 18.67 5.76 8.34
C PHE A 19 18.80 6.10 6.85
N GLY A 20 20.04 6.20 6.36
CA GLY A 20 20.28 6.47 4.94
C GLY A 20 19.68 5.39 4.05
N ASN A 21 19.67 4.15 4.53
CA ASN A 21 19.11 3.04 3.77
C ASN A 21 17.59 3.14 3.62
N LYS A 22 16.89 3.70 4.62
CA LYS A 22 15.44 3.88 4.53
C LYS A 22 15.06 4.90 3.46
N ILE A 23 15.79 6.00 3.36
CA ILE A 23 15.58 7.01 2.32
C ILE A 23 15.88 6.41 0.93
N GLU A 24 16.98 5.69 0.81
CA GLU A 24 17.34 5.05 -0.45
C GLU A 24 16.33 3.96 -0.85
N ALA A 25 15.83 3.22 0.13
CA ALA A 25 14.80 2.21 -0.11
C ALA A 25 13.51 2.86 -0.63
N GLU A 26 13.11 3.98 -0.03
CA GLU A 26 11.93 4.73 -0.46
C GLU A 26 12.07 5.16 -1.93
N ARG A 27 13.22 5.73 -2.29
CA ARG A 27 13.49 6.19 -3.66
C ARG A 27 13.56 5.01 -4.62
N ARG A 28 14.26 3.95 -4.24
CA ARG A 28 14.43 2.76 -5.08
C ARG A 28 13.08 2.09 -5.34
N ASP A 29 12.27 1.93 -4.32
CA ASP A 29 10.96 1.29 -4.47
C ASP A 29 10.04 2.13 -5.35
N TYR A 30 10.08 3.45 -5.18
CA TYR A 30 9.33 4.36 -6.03
C TYR A 30 9.70 4.18 -7.49
N GLU A 31 10.99 4.18 -7.81
CA GLU A 31 11.46 4.05 -9.17
C GLU A 31 11.12 2.67 -9.76
N ARG A 32 11.27 1.62 -8.96
CA ARG A 32 10.96 0.26 -9.40
C ARG A 32 9.48 0.10 -9.71
N LEU A 33 8.62 0.63 -8.86
CA LEU A 33 7.17 0.52 -9.05
C LEU A 33 6.70 1.37 -10.22
N ARG A 34 7.23 2.57 -10.38
CA ARG A 34 6.93 3.41 -11.53
C ARG A 34 7.39 2.73 -12.82
N GLY A 35 8.58 2.17 -12.80
CA GLY A 35 9.10 1.45 -13.96
C GLY A 35 8.30 0.22 -14.33
N ALA A 36 7.68 -0.41 -13.34
CA ALA A 36 6.81 -1.57 -13.58
C ALA A 36 5.42 -1.17 -14.07
N GLY A 37 5.09 0.12 -14.05
CA GLY A 37 3.78 0.60 -14.49
C GLY A 37 2.70 0.52 -13.42
N ILE A 38 3.09 0.45 -12.16
CA ILE A 38 2.15 0.42 -11.02
C ILE A 38 1.72 1.87 -10.71
N ARG A 39 0.41 2.09 -10.55
CA ARG A 39 -0.12 3.41 -10.22
C ARG A 39 0.11 3.70 -8.75
N ILE A 40 1.01 4.63 -8.46
CA ILE A 40 1.38 5.04 -7.10
C ILE A 40 1.37 6.56 -7.00
N PRO A 41 1.25 7.11 -5.77
CA PRO A 41 1.36 8.56 -5.58
C PRO A 41 2.70 9.07 -6.07
N GLU A 42 2.70 10.27 -6.64
CA GLU A 42 3.94 10.91 -7.08
C GLU A 42 4.81 11.26 -5.87
N MET A 43 6.10 10.96 -5.96
CA MET A 43 7.05 11.41 -4.95
C MET A 43 7.46 12.83 -5.31
N ILE A 44 7.08 13.79 -4.48
CA ILE A 44 7.26 15.20 -4.77
C ILE A 44 8.64 15.66 -4.32
N ALA A 45 9.07 15.25 -3.13
CA ALA A 45 10.36 15.67 -2.59
C ALA A 45 10.89 14.67 -1.58
N ILE A 46 12.21 14.59 -1.49
CA ILE A 46 12.91 13.88 -0.43
C ILE A 46 13.85 14.88 0.21
N ASP A 47 13.74 15.02 1.54
CA ASP A 47 14.66 15.84 2.33
C ASP A 47 15.46 14.92 3.23
N THR A 48 16.72 14.69 2.84
CA THR A 48 17.58 13.77 3.58
C THR A 48 17.98 14.32 4.94
N GLU A 49 18.10 15.63 5.06
CA GLU A 49 18.47 16.26 6.33
C GLU A 49 17.32 16.21 7.34
N ALA A 50 16.10 16.50 6.87
CA ALA A 50 14.91 16.45 7.73
C ALA A 50 14.37 15.04 7.86
N GLU A 51 14.90 14.08 7.10
CA GLU A 51 14.45 12.69 7.09
C GLU A 51 12.98 12.56 6.70
N GLN A 52 12.60 13.30 5.66
CA GLN A 52 11.21 13.42 5.24
C GLN A 52 11.03 13.09 3.77
N VAL A 53 9.88 12.50 3.46
CA VAL A 53 9.45 12.25 2.08
C VAL A 53 8.09 12.92 1.92
N VAL A 54 7.93 13.72 0.87
CA VAL A 54 6.67 14.36 0.53
C VAL A 54 6.10 13.66 -0.70
N LYS A 55 4.88 13.17 -0.57
CA LYS A 55 4.20 12.43 -1.63
C LYS A 55 2.84 13.05 -1.92
N GLU A 56 2.35 12.83 -3.13
CA GLU A 56 0.99 13.18 -3.50
C GLU A 56 0.01 12.45 -2.58
N TYR A 57 -1.04 13.14 -2.11
CA TYR A 57 -2.12 12.52 -1.35
C TYR A 57 -3.22 12.08 -2.32
N ILE A 58 -3.58 10.81 -2.26
CA ILE A 58 -4.66 10.26 -3.08
C ILE A 58 -5.92 10.21 -2.22
N GLU A 59 -6.84 11.12 -2.48
CA GLU A 59 -8.09 11.19 -1.73
C GLU A 59 -9.08 10.14 -2.23
N GLY A 60 -9.71 9.44 -1.31
CA GLY A 60 -10.73 8.45 -1.61
C GLY A 60 -10.74 7.35 -0.56
N PRO A 61 -11.74 6.46 -0.62
CA PRO A 61 -11.80 5.33 0.29
C PRO A 61 -10.76 4.28 -0.09
N THR A 62 -10.24 3.58 0.93
CA THR A 62 -9.43 2.40 0.65
C THR A 62 -10.35 1.26 0.21
N ILE A 63 -9.79 0.30 -0.48
CA ILE A 63 -10.54 -0.91 -0.85
C ILE A 63 -11.03 -1.62 0.42
N PHE A 64 -10.21 -1.63 1.46
CA PHE A 64 -10.60 -2.21 2.75
C PHE A 64 -11.87 -1.53 3.29
N GLU A 65 -11.88 -0.20 3.31
CA GLU A 65 -13.04 0.56 3.81
C GLU A 65 -14.30 0.27 3.00
N MET A 66 -14.16 0.18 1.68
CA MET A 66 -15.29 -0.11 0.80
C MET A 66 -15.91 -1.47 1.14
N ILE A 67 -15.08 -2.50 1.29
CA ILE A 67 -15.56 -3.85 1.62
C ILE A 67 -16.18 -3.88 3.01
N ARG A 68 -15.51 -3.24 3.97
CA ARG A 68 -16.00 -3.14 5.34
C ARG A 68 -17.41 -2.53 5.38
N ASP A 69 -17.63 -1.49 4.58
CA ASP A 69 -18.87 -0.75 4.58
C ASP A 69 -19.95 -1.35 3.66
N GLY A 70 -19.69 -2.54 3.13
CA GLY A 70 -20.67 -3.28 2.36
C GLY A 70 -20.60 -3.14 0.86
N ALA A 71 -19.66 -2.34 0.35
CA ALA A 71 -19.45 -2.22 -1.09
C ALA A 71 -18.63 -3.39 -1.62
N SER A 72 -18.77 -3.67 -2.91
CA SER A 72 -17.98 -4.71 -3.56
C SER A 72 -16.74 -4.10 -4.21
N ALA A 73 -15.61 -4.78 -4.07
CA ALA A 73 -14.38 -4.42 -4.76
C ALA A 73 -14.26 -5.10 -6.12
N GLU A 74 -15.28 -5.86 -6.52
CA GLU A 74 -15.23 -6.66 -7.74
C GLU A 74 -14.87 -5.83 -8.98
N THR A 75 -15.36 -4.61 -9.06
CA THR A 75 -15.08 -3.69 -10.16
C THR A 75 -13.58 -3.41 -10.29
N TYR A 76 -12.86 -3.44 -9.18
CA TYR A 76 -11.43 -3.11 -9.15
C TYR A 76 -10.51 -4.34 -9.26
N LEU A 77 -11.07 -5.55 -9.20
CA LEU A 77 -10.26 -6.76 -9.30
C LEU A 77 -9.43 -6.85 -10.59
N PRO A 78 -9.98 -6.47 -11.77
CA PRO A 78 -9.14 -6.49 -12.97
C PRO A 78 -7.92 -5.59 -12.86
N GLN A 79 -8.07 -4.42 -12.21
CA GLN A 79 -6.94 -3.51 -12.00
C GLN A 79 -5.91 -4.10 -11.05
N ALA A 80 -6.38 -4.75 -9.97
CA ALA A 80 -5.47 -5.39 -9.03
C ALA A 80 -4.70 -6.52 -9.71
N ARG A 81 -5.34 -7.30 -10.55
CA ARG A 81 -4.70 -8.38 -11.29
C ARG A 81 -3.69 -7.84 -12.29
N GLU A 82 -4.01 -6.73 -12.96
CA GLU A 82 -3.08 -6.09 -13.86
C GLU A 82 -1.84 -5.59 -13.13
N MET A 83 -2.03 -4.98 -11.96
CA MET A 83 -0.89 -4.55 -11.13
C MET A 83 -0.03 -5.75 -10.72
N ALA A 84 -0.69 -6.86 -10.35
CA ALA A 84 0.02 -8.07 -9.98
C ALA A 84 0.84 -8.63 -11.14
N ASP A 85 0.27 -8.63 -12.34
CA ASP A 85 0.98 -9.09 -13.53
C ASP A 85 2.18 -8.20 -13.85
N ARG A 86 2.02 -6.90 -13.73
CA ARG A 86 3.11 -5.96 -13.97
C ARG A 86 4.22 -6.09 -12.93
N ALA A 87 3.85 -6.25 -11.67
CA ALA A 87 4.82 -6.46 -10.60
C ALA A 87 5.60 -7.75 -10.84
N LYS A 88 4.89 -8.84 -11.13
CA LYS A 88 5.53 -10.14 -11.38
C LYS A 88 6.48 -10.08 -12.58
N ALA A 89 6.06 -9.41 -13.66
CA ALA A 89 6.89 -9.25 -14.85
C ALA A 89 8.19 -8.50 -14.53
N ALA A 90 8.15 -7.61 -13.55
CA ALA A 90 9.34 -6.88 -13.09
C ALA A 90 10.11 -7.61 -11.99
N GLY A 91 9.70 -8.81 -11.63
CA GLY A 91 10.33 -9.58 -10.55
C GLY A 91 10.01 -9.08 -9.16
N LEU A 92 8.92 -8.33 -9.02
CA LEU A 92 8.55 -7.68 -7.77
C LEU A 92 7.27 -8.26 -7.17
N ASN A 93 7.15 -8.09 -5.86
CA ASN A 93 5.89 -8.30 -5.16
C ASN A 93 5.54 -7.05 -4.38
N ILE A 94 4.24 -6.75 -4.29
CA ILE A 94 3.75 -5.61 -3.52
C ILE A 94 2.83 -6.13 -2.42
N ASP A 95 2.48 -5.25 -1.47
CA ASP A 95 1.60 -5.63 -0.38
C ASP A 95 0.15 -5.47 -0.83
N TYR A 96 -0.50 -6.59 -1.15
CA TYR A 96 -1.86 -6.60 -1.70
C TYR A 96 -2.96 -6.43 -0.66
N PHE A 97 -2.61 -6.19 0.60
CA PHE A 97 -3.63 -5.98 1.60
C PHE A 97 -4.45 -4.73 1.25
N PRO A 98 -5.80 -4.80 1.32
CA PRO A 98 -6.65 -3.74 0.73
C PRO A 98 -6.59 -2.38 1.43
N THR A 99 -5.96 -2.26 2.60
CA THR A 99 -5.73 -0.96 3.23
C THR A 99 -4.72 -0.12 2.46
N ASN A 100 -3.94 -0.75 1.58
CA ASN A 100 -2.88 -0.07 0.82
C ASN A 100 -3.33 0.45 -0.53
N PHE A 101 -4.61 0.31 -0.86
CA PHE A 101 -5.15 0.71 -2.17
C PHE A 101 -6.32 1.66 -1.96
N VAL A 102 -6.25 2.81 -2.64
CA VAL A 102 -7.30 3.82 -2.61
C VAL A 102 -7.99 3.88 -3.96
N ALA A 103 -9.32 3.94 -3.95
CA ALA A 103 -10.12 4.11 -5.17
C ALA A 103 -10.37 5.59 -5.40
N ARG A 104 -9.97 6.09 -6.56
CA ARG A 104 -10.22 7.48 -6.97
C ARG A 104 -10.48 7.52 -8.47
N ASP A 105 -11.61 8.12 -8.84
CA ASP A 105 -11.98 8.31 -10.25
C ASP A 105 -12.00 7.01 -11.05
N GLY A 106 -12.49 5.93 -10.43
CA GLY A 106 -12.58 4.63 -11.09
C GLY A 106 -11.26 3.86 -11.19
N LEU A 107 -10.21 4.36 -10.57
CA LEU A 107 -8.89 3.73 -10.60
C LEU A 107 -8.43 3.42 -9.19
N ILE A 108 -7.62 2.37 -9.05
CA ILE A 108 -6.98 2.09 -7.76
C ILE A 108 -5.54 2.57 -7.77
N TRP A 109 -5.11 3.05 -6.60
CA TRP A 109 -3.78 3.61 -6.39
C TRP A 109 -3.13 2.87 -5.23
N TYR A 110 -1.91 2.40 -5.43
CA TYR A 110 -1.15 1.73 -4.38
C TYR A 110 -0.44 2.80 -3.56
N VAL A 111 -1.02 3.18 -2.41
CA VAL A 111 -0.66 4.43 -1.73
C VAL A 111 0.45 4.30 -0.71
N ASP A 112 0.54 3.19 -0.01
CA ASP A 112 1.60 2.97 0.98
C ASP A 112 2.61 2.02 0.36
N TYR A 113 3.24 2.50 -0.70
CA TYR A 113 4.00 1.65 -1.60
C TYR A 113 5.32 1.18 -1.03
N GLU A 114 5.57 -0.09 -1.22
CA GLU A 114 6.84 -0.73 -1.00
C GLU A 114 6.88 -1.95 -1.92
N CYS A 115 8.04 -2.48 -2.17
CA CYS A 115 8.12 -3.70 -2.96
C CYS A 115 9.28 -4.57 -2.49
N ASN A 116 9.09 -5.86 -2.69
CA ASN A 116 10.07 -6.88 -2.39
C ASN A 116 10.26 -7.74 -3.64
N ASP A 117 11.21 -8.66 -3.59
CA ASP A 117 11.36 -9.62 -4.67
C ASP A 117 10.15 -10.51 -4.76
N TYR A 118 9.79 -10.93 -5.97
CA TYR A 118 8.62 -11.76 -6.17
C TYR A 118 8.70 -13.05 -5.37
N MET A 119 7.60 -13.36 -4.66
CA MET A 119 7.43 -14.61 -3.94
C MET A 119 6.02 -15.12 -4.20
N ASP A 120 5.92 -16.31 -4.76
CA ASP A 120 4.64 -16.89 -5.17
C ASP A 120 3.62 -16.97 -4.03
N GLU A 121 4.07 -17.28 -2.83
CA GLU A 121 3.19 -17.41 -1.66
C GLU A 121 2.50 -16.12 -1.28
N TRP A 122 3.08 -14.96 -1.60
CA TRP A 122 2.54 -13.65 -1.26
C TRP A 122 1.95 -12.93 -2.48
N SER A 123 1.73 -13.65 -3.56
CA SER A 123 1.14 -13.10 -4.78
C SER A 123 -0.33 -12.73 -4.55
N PHE A 124 -0.87 -11.90 -5.44
CA PHE A 124 -2.27 -11.54 -5.35
C PHE A 124 -3.17 -12.77 -5.44
N GLY A 125 -2.90 -13.66 -6.38
CA GLY A 125 -3.73 -14.87 -6.58
C GLY A 125 -3.68 -15.84 -5.42
N ASN A 126 -2.52 -15.98 -4.77
CA ASN A 126 -2.35 -16.94 -3.68
C ASN A 126 -2.67 -16.38 -2.31
N TRP A 127 -2.49 -15.07 -2.12
CA TRP A 127 -2.68 -14.46 -0.82
C TRP A 127 -3.63 -13.26 -0.86
N GLY A 128 -3.35 -12.27 -1.69
CA GLY A 128 -4.05 -10.99 -1.65
C GLY A 128 -5.54 -11.08 -1.90
N ILE A 129 -5.93 -11.93 -2.85
CA ILE A 129 -7.34 -12.09 -3.24
C ILE A 129 -8.23 -12.44 -2.05
N ARG A 130 -7.68 -13.10 -1.04
CA ARG A 130 -8.44 -13.52 0.15
C ARG A 130 -9.01 -12.34 0.94
N TYR A 131 -8.45 -11.15 0.76
CA TYR A 131 -8.85 -9.96 1.51
C TYR A 131 -9.59 -8.93 0.65
N TRP A 132 -9.87 -9.25 -0.62
CA TRP A 132 -10.54 -8.31 -1.53
C TRP A 132 -12.03 -8.57 -1.66
N SER A 133 -12.61 -9.30 -0.72
CA SER A 133 -14.05 -9.51 -0.59
C SER A 133 -14.34 -9.99 0.83
N ARG A 134 -15.61 -10.16 1.16
CA ARG A 134 -16.05 -10.63 2.48
C ARG A 134 -15.79 -12.13 2.65
N THR A 135 -14.55 -12.53 2.64
CA THR A 135 -14.12 -13.90 2.89
C THR A 135 -14.04 -14.16 4.40
N PRO A 136 -13.93 -15.43 4.82
CA PRO A 136 -13.66 -15.72 6.24
C PRO A 136 -12.40 -15.05 6.76
N GLU A 137 -11.36 -14.95 5.94
CA GLU A 137 -10.12 -14.27 6.30
C GLU A 137 -10.36 -12.77 6.55
N PHE A 138 -11.13 -12.11 5.68
CA PHE A 138 -11.48 -10.71 5.84
C PHE A 138 -12.29 -10.50 7.11
N GLU A 139 -13.29 -11.34 7.34
CA GLU A 139 -14.15 -11.24 8.53
C GLU A 139 -13.35 -11.44 9.82
N ALA A 140 -12.40 -12.38 9.82
CA ALA A 140 -11.54 -12.61 10.97
C ALA A 140 -10.66 -11.39 11.26
N TYR A 141 -10.09 -10.79 10.22
CA TYR A 141 -9.30 -9.58 10.36
C TYR A 141 -10.14 -8.43 10.92
N LEU A 142 -11.33 -8.24 10.36
CA LEU A 142 -12.22 -7.16 10.77
C LEU A 142 -12.63 -7.30 12.23
N LYS A 143 -13.00 -8.50 12.65
CA LYS A 143 -13.40 -8.80 14.03
C LYS A 143 -12.27 -8.51 15.00
N GLU A 144 -11.06 -8.95 14.67
CA GLU A 144 -9.89 -8.77 15.52
C GLU A 144 -9.56 -7.29 15.70
N HIS A 145 -9.58 -6.52 14.62
CA HIS A 145 -9.22 -5.10 14.67
C HIS A 145 -10.34 -4.23 15.21
N SER A 146 -11.60 -4.60 14.95
CA SER A 146 -12.74 -3.89 15.52
C SER A 146 -12.78 -4.06 17.04
N GLY A 147 -12.49 -5.27 17.52
CA GLY A 147 -12.40 -5.53 18.94
C GLY A 147 -11.33 -4.68 19.60
N GLY A 148 -10.16 -4.60 18.99
CA GLY A 148 -9.07 -3.78 19.47
C GLY A 148 -9.42 -2.29 19.47
N LYS A 149 -10.11 -1.83 18.43
CA LYS A 149 -10.55 -0.44 18.34
C LYS A 149 -11.58 -0.10 19.43
N GLN A 150 -12.51 -1.01 19.69
CA GLN A 150 -13.50 -0.79 20.72
C GLN A 150 -12.86 -0.66 22.10
N GLU A 151 -11.89 -1.50 22.36
CA GLU A 151 -11.14 -1.42 23.61
C GLU A 151 -10.40 -0.09 23.73
N SER A 152 -9.83 0.38 22.63
CA SER A 152 -9.11 1.66 22.61
C SER A 152 -10.03 2.84 22.84
N ALA A 153 -11.27 2.74 22.38
CA ALA A 153 -12.23 3.84 22.48
C ALA A 153 -12.78 4.00 23.89
N GLU A 154 -12.70 2.97 24.66
CA GLU A 154 -13.18 2.98 26.06
C GLU A 154 -12.08 3.43 27.02
#